data_4b30c034ee0e463f98a12c303cc8db60
#
_entry.id   4b30c034ee0e463f98a12c303cc8db60
#
_cell.length_a   1.000
_cell.length_b   1.000
_cell.length_c   1.000
_cell.angle_alpha   90.00
_cell.angle_beta   90.00
_cell.angle_gamma   90.00
#
_symmetry.space_group_name_H-M   'P 1'
#
loop_
_entity.id
_entity.type
_entity.pdbx_description
1 polymer ?
#
loop_
_entity_poly.entity_id
_entity_poly.type
_entity_poly.pdbx_seq_one_letter_code
_entity_poly.pdbx_strand_id
1 'polypeptide(L)'
;MSHDDSFLRRQYLINLFPIMFSLLGGTINALIDSVFISLKLGKEGLSAVTLSMPVYLVMCCIGALIAAGGSFLSAREAGKDNIGEAKRFYHTALTLGLITGILFSLFAIAGDPISDFLAQGDQLGGFIYPYIFVTLIGSLPFMMIYFPVFYLQLAGKRKEISMMTVIMVIADSVLDIVLLYIIPMGMTGAALASVISTLIACIYGFACLNRKDSDYRFDAGMFGLKGSGTILHYGSPTALGNFYDAVRLFAVNALILKLAGASGAAVWAILNTLSELSLMIVSGVPQAGAPMTGVYHSARENTGIRVLFKLEMLVGFVMSVVFCGVLVLIHRPLELLFNSPEVLTMPLLSLGLSVLANVISTIWSVYFNATGRIVLSNILTALRRLVLPVAVLFSYCYIENAYIWNFLPVSAVLSIVLTWIMVAVISALNSGKKYPLSGMLLLDDHLERENKVLDYSVAANVESVCDASERIKEFCLANNMDKKNIYKMGLAIEELLTVMIRKSNSDLKTIDMRSFALDDNTGIRIRCAGENFNPFDHVDEDEDFYMGISMLQKTAAYVHHSYTLGMNTIIIFL
;
A
#
# COMPACT_ATOMS: atom_id res chain seq x y z
N MET A 1 -21.55 -22.78 10.81
CA MET A 1 -21.35 -22.08 9.52
C MET A 1 -20.02 -21.40 9.62
N SER A 2 -19.15 -21.64 8.65
CA SER A 2 -17.86 -20.98 8.57
C SER A 2 -18.07 -19.48 8.32
N HIS A 3 -17.19 -18.66 8.83
CA HIS A 3 -17.03 -17.25 8.42
C HIS A 3 -17.02 -17.21 6.89
N ASP A 4 -17.92 -16.46 6.28
CA ASP A 4 -17.94 -16.32 4.83
C ASP A 4 -16.87 -15.31 4.41
N ASP A 5 -15.75 -15.84 3.94
CA ASP A 5 -14.61 -15.02 3.49
C ASP A 5 -14.94 -14.14 2.25
N SER A 6 -16.15 -14.29 1.68
CA SER A 6 -16.55 -13.62 0.43
C SER A 6 -16.51 -12.10 0.54
N PHE A 7 -16.91 -11.55 1.70
CA PHE A 7 -16.86 -10.11 1.97
C PHE A 7 -15.42 -9.56 1.88
N LEU A 8 -14.51 -10.17 2.64
CA LEU A 8 -13.10 -9.77 2.67
C LEU A 8 -12.43 -9.91 1.30
N ARG A 9 -12.67 -11.04 0.61
CA ARG A 9 -12.13 -11.30 -0.72
C ARG A 9 -12.59 -10.25 -1.72
N ARG A 10 -13.88 -9.91 -1.72
CA ARG A 10 -14.43 -8.88 -2.59
C ARG A 10 -13.80 -7.52 -2.32
N GLN A 11 -13.70 -7.11 -1.05
CA GLN A 11 -13.12 -5.83 -0.66
C GLN A 11 -11.63 -5.73 -1.06
N TYR A 12 -10.86 -6.76 -0.83
CA TYR A 12 -9.46 -6.82 -1.23
C TYR A 12 -9.29 -6.69 -2.76
N LEU A 13 -10.03 -7.50 -3.53
CA LEU A 13 -9.93 -7.49 -5.00
C LEU A 13 -10.34 -6.14 -5.60
N ILE A 14 -11.35 -5.48 -5.03
CA ILE A 14 -11.75 -4.14 -5.48
C ILE A 14 -10.66 -3.09 -5.19
N ASN A 15 -9.88 -3.24 -4.11
CA ASN A 15 -8.76 -2.36 -3.80
C ASN A 15 -7.51 -2.66 -4.66
N LEU A 16 -7.31 -3.91 -5.04
CA LEU A 16 -6.12 -4.40 -5.72
C LEU A 16 -5.92 -3.72 -7.10
N PHE A 17 -6.94 -3.75 -7.95
CA PHE A 17 -6.81 -3.23 -9.32
C PHE A 17 -6.44 -1.75 -9.41
N PRO A 18 -7.07 -0.82 -8.66
CA PRO A 18 -6.69 0.59 -8.67
C PRO A 18 -5.24 0.84 -8.23
N ILE A 19 -4.76 0.11 -7.23
CA ILE A 19 -3.38 0.25 -6.75
C ILE A 19 -2.38 -0.28 -7.77
N MET A 20 -2.64 -1.46 -8.34
CA MET A 20 -1.79 -2.02 -9.39
C MET A 20 -1.76 -1.13 -10.63
N PHE A 21 -2.91 -0.61 -11.03
CA PHE A 21 -3.01 0.32 -12.16
C PHE A 21 -2.24 1.62 -11.91
N SER A 22 -2.30 2.15 -10.68
CA SER A 22 -1.54 3.33 -10.28
C SER A 22 -0.02 3.11 -10.38
N LEU A 23 0.47 1.95 -9.90
CA LEU A 23 1.90 1.60 -9.99
C LEU A 23 2.35 1.40 -11.45
N LEU A 24 1.55 0.70 -12.25
CA LEU A 24 1.82 0.50 -13.68
C LEU A 24 1.80 1.85 -14.43
N GLY A 25 0.84 2.71 -14.11
CA GLY A 25 0.72 4.04 -14.72
C GLY A 25 1.96 4.90 -14.49
N GLY A 26 2.54 4.86 -13.29
CA GLY A 26 3.80 5.56 -13.01
C GLY A 26 4.97 5.06 -13.87
N THR A 27 5.09 3.74 -14.05
CA THR A 27 6.12 3.15 -14.92
C THR A 27 5.90 3.53 -16.40
N ILE A 28 4.66 3.46 -16.88
CA ILE A 28 4.32 3.85 -18.26
C ILE A 28 4.63 5.33 -18.48
N ASN A 29 4.28 6.20 -17.53
CA ASN A 29 4.58 7.63 -17.62
C ASN A 29 6.08 7.88 -17.83
N ALA A 30 6.92 7.29 -16.98
CA ALA A 30 8.37 7.43 -17.10
C ALA A 30 8.93 6.92 -18.44
N LEU A 31 8.32 5.87 -19.03
CA LEU A 31 8.69 5.39 -20.37
C LEU A 31 8.29 6.39 -21.46
N ILE A 32 7.10 6.95 -21.39
CA ILE A 32 6.61 7.96 -22.35
C ILE A 32 7.51 9.20 -22.34
N ASP A 33 7.84 9.74 -21.16
CA ASP A 33 8.74 10.88 -21.00
C ASP A 33 10.10 10.59 -21.62
N SER A 34 10.66 9.41 -21.34
CA SER A 34 11.95 8.99 -21.87
C SER A 34 11.95 8.96 -23.40
N VAL A 35 10.85 8.52 -24.02
CA VAL A 35 10.67 8.51 -25.47
C VAL A 35 10.61 9.94 -26.03
N PHE A 36 9.78 10.84 -25.46
CA PHE A 36 9.66 12.22 -25.93
C PHE A 36 10.98 12.98 -25.79
N ILE A 37 11.67 12.84 -24.68
CA ILE A 37 12.98 13.45 -24.41
C ILE A 37 14.03 12.91 -25.40
N SER A 38 14.10 11.60 -25.60
CA SER A 38 15.05 10.98 -26.52
C SER A 38 14.84 11.41 -27.96
N LEU A 39 13.58 11.51 -28.42
CA LEU A 39 13.24 11.94 -29.77
C LEU A 39 13.55 13.41 -30.03
N LYS A 40 13.39 14.29 -29.04
CA LYS A 40 13.55 15.75 -29.20
C LYS A 40 14.93 16.27 -28.81
N LEU A 41 15.49 15.76 -27.71
CA LEU A 41 16.73 16.24 -27.10
C LEU A 41 17.90 15.26 -27.27
N GLY A 42 17.65 14.12 -27.91
CA GLY A 42 18.65 13.11 -28.20
C GLY A 42 19.17 12.37 -26.97
N LYS A 43 20.33 11.72 -27.15
CA LYS A 43 20.97 10.92 -26.08
C LYS A 43 21.45 11.78 -24.90
N GLU A 44 21.85 13.03 -25.16
CA GLU A 44 22.32 13.96 -24.14
C GLU A 44 21.20 14.33 -23.16
N GLY A 45 20.00 14.65 -23.67
CA GLY A 45 18.83 14.91 -22.85
C GLY A 45 18.42 13.70 -22.00
N LEU A 46 18.39 12.50 -22.58
CA LEU A 46 18.08 11.26 -21.85
C LEU A 46 19.14 10.96 -20.77
N SER A 47 20.42 11.18 -21.08
CA SER A 47 21.49 11.02 -20.10
C SER A 47 21.37 12.01 -18.93
N ALA A 48 21.01 13.28 -19.22
CA ALA A 48 20.79 14.29 -18.18
C ALA A 48 19.65 13.93 -17.23
N VAL A 49 18.53 13.41 -17.75
CA VAL A 49 17.42 12.89 -16.90
C VAL A 49 17.90 11.75 -16.03
N THR A 50 18.61 10.77 -16.61
CA THR A 50 19.11 9.60 -15.88
C THR A 50 20.07 9.99 -14.76
N LEU A 51 20.98 10.95 -15.01
CA LEU A 51 21.89 11.47 -14.00
C LEU A 51 21.16 12.27 -12.90
N SER A 52 20.03 12.88 -13.22
CA SER A 52 19.18 13.63 -12.27
C SER A 52 18.28 12.73 -11.41
N MET A 53 18.06 11.47 -11.79
CA MET A 53 17.19 10.51 -11.11
C MET A 53 17.45 10.37 -9.60
N PRO A 54 18.70 10.36 -9.09
CA PRO A 54 18.95 10.25 -7.65
C PRO A 54 18.26 11.35 -6.83
N VAL A 55 18.23 12.59 -7.35
CA VAL A 55 17.57 13.72 -6.67
C VAL A 55 16.07 13.51 -6.61
N TYR A 56 15.46 13.11 -7.72
CA TYR A 56 14.04 12.78 -7.80
C TYR A 56 13.67 11.63 -6.84
N LEU A 57 14.47 10.55 -6.82
CA LEU A 57 14.22 9.40 -5.95
C LEU A 57 14.28 9.75 -4.45
N VAL A 58 15.17 10.67 -4.04
CA VAL A 58 15.21 11.14 -2.64
C VAL A 58 13.92 11.86 -2.28
N MET A 59 13.40 12.72 -3.15
CA MET A 59 12.12 13.41 -2.92
C MET A 59 10.95 12.41 -2.82
N CYS A 60 10.87 11.47 -3.76
CA CYS A 60 9.87 10.40 -3.74
C CYS A 60 9.95 9.55 -2.47
N CYS A 61 11.17 9.24 -2.03
CA CYS A 61 11.44 8.47 -0.82
C CYS A 61 10.89 9.16 0.43
N ILE A 62 11.11 10.47 0.57
CA ILE A 62 10.64 11.26 1.71
C ILE A 62 9.13 11.46 1.65
N GLY A 63 8.56 11.75 0.48
CA GLY A 63 7.12 11.83 0.29
C GLY A 63 6.41 10.53 0.67
N ALA A 64 6.90 9.40 0.16
CA ALA A 64 6.37 8.08 0.48
C ALA A 64 6.54 7.71 1.98
N LEU A 65 7.68 8.06 2.60
CA LEU A 65 7.94 7.91 4.03
C LEU A 65 6.82 8.52 4.87
N ILE A 66 6.54 9.79 4.61
CA ILE A 66 5.59 10.57 5.41
C ILE A 66 4.16 10.12 5.14
N ALA A 67 3.78 9.96 3.88
CA ALA A 67 2.44 9.58 3.49
C ALA A 67 2.08 8.16 3.94
N ALA A 68 2.96 7.17 3.74
CA ALA A 68 2.74 5.79 4.17
C ALA A 68 2.69 5.69 5.71
N GLY A 69 3.62 6.32 6.41
CA GLY A 69 3.65 6.31 7.88
C GLY A 69 2.39 6.93 8.48
N GLY A 70 1.94 8.07 7.96
CA GLY A 70 0.68 8.70 8.35
C GLY A 70 -0.53 7.81 8.06
N SER A 71 -0.61 7.22 6.88
CA SER A 71 -1.71 6.34 6.48
C SER A 71 -1.79 5.07 7.34
N PHE A 72 -0.66 4.42 7.63
CA PHE A 72 -0.64 3.23 8.52
C PHE A 72 -1.10 3.56 9.94
N LEU A 73 -0.68 4.70 10.50
CA LEU A 73 -1.14 5.14 11.81
C LEU A 73 -2.62 5.50 11.80
N SER A 74 -3.09 6.22 10.77
CA SER A 74 -4.50 6.55 10.60
C SER A 74 -5.37 5.29 10.47
N ALA A 75 -4.94 4.30 9.67
CA ALA A 75 -5.63 3.01 9.55
C ALA A 75 -5.70 2.26 10.89
N ARG A 76 -4.59 2.26 11.64
CA ARG A 76 -4.51 1.62 12.95
C ARG A 76 -5.44 2.27 13.97
N GLU A 77 -5.49 3.59 14.04
CA GLU A 77 -6.37 4.29 14.99
C GLU A 77 -7.83 4.19 14.55
N ALA A 78 -8.12 4.22 13.26
CA ALA A 78 -9.47 3.93 12.74
C ALA A 78 -9.94 2.51 13.09
N GLY A 79 -9.05 1.52 13.09
CA GLY A 79 -9.36 0.15 13.53
C GLY A 79 -9.64 0.03 15.04
N LYS A 80 -9.21 1.02 15.86
CA LYS A 80 -9.56 1.14 17.28
C LYS A 80 -10.75 2.06 17.52
N ASP A 81 -11.43 2.47 16.45
CA ASP A 81 -12.55 3.43 16.46
C ASP A 81 -12.19 4.84 16.95
N ASN A 82 -10.91 5.17 16.92
CA ASN A 82 -10.42 6.51 17.28
C ASN A 82 -10.22 7.38 16.04
N ILE A 83 -11.33 7.76 15.40
CA ILE A 83 -11.31 8.56 14.17
C ILE A 83 -10.67 9.95 14.39
N GLY A 84 -10.82 10.53 15.59
CA GLY A 84 -10.19 11.81 15.94
C GLY A 84 -8.65 11.74 15.83
N GLU A 85 -8.03 10.71 16.40
CA GLU A 85 -6.59 10.49 16.31
C GLU A 85 -6.17 10.11 14.86
N ALA A 86 -6.99 9.34 14.14
CA ALA A 86 -6.72 9.01 12.75
C ALA A 86 -6.65 10.28 11.88
N LYS A 87 -7.59 11.22 12.06
CA LYS A 87 -7.58 12.55 11.42
C LYS A 87 -6.39 13.39 11.85
N ARG A 88 -6.02 13.34 13.12
CA ARG A 88 -4.83 14.06 13.61
C ARG A 88 -3.55 13.57 12.94
N PHE A 89 -3.36 12.26 12.80
CA PHE A 89 -2.19 11.71 12.09
C PHE A 89 -2.17 12.11 10.61
N TYR A 90 -3.33 12.19 9.96
CA TYR A 90 -3.45 12.72 8.60
C TYR A 90 -2.94 14.16 8.50
N HIS A 91 -3.43 15.06 9.36
CA HIS A 91 -3.02 16.46 9.34
C HIS A 91 -1.55 16.67 9.77
N THR A 92 -1.06 15.86 10.72
CA THR A 92 0.36 15.86 11.09
C THR A 92 1.24 15.43 9.92
N ALA A 93 0.85 14.37 9.20
CA ALA A 93 1.57 13.93 8.01
C ALA A 93 1.54 15.00 6.90
N LEU A 94 0.37 15.62 6.64
CA LEU A 94 0.27 16.73 5.69
C LEU A 94 1.18 17.90 6.07
N THR A 95 1.17 18.32 7.33
CA THR A 95 2.03 19.40 7.83
C THR A 95 3.50 19.09 7.58
N LEU A 96 3.92 17.87 7.92
CA LEU A 96 5.29 17.42 7.74
C LEU A 96 5.66 17.34 6.25
N GLY A 97 4.76 16.85 5.40
CA GLY A 97 4.95 16.79 3.95
C GLY A 97 5.07 18.17 3.31
N LEU A 98 4.23 19.12 3.72
CA LEU A 98 4.31 20.51 3.25
C LEU A 98 5.63 21.18 3.66
N ILE A 99 6.03 21.06 4.93
CA ILE A 99 7.29 21.62 5.42
C ILE A 99 8.47 21.02 4.67
N THR A 100 8.54 19.70 4.54
CA THR A 100 9.66 19.05 3.86
C THR A 100 9.67 19.36 2.36
N GLY A 101 8.51 19.43 1.68
CA GLY A 101 8.42 19.82 0.28
C GLY A 101 8.91 21.25 0.04
N ILE A 102 8.52 22.22 0.89
CA ILE A 102 9.00 23.59 0.82
C ILE A 102 10.51 23.66 1.10
N LEU A 103 11.00 22.93 2.10
CA LEU A 103 12.44 22.89 2.40
C LEU A 103 13.24 22.33 1.22
N PHE A 104 12.74 21.28 0.55
CA PHE A 104 13.38 20.75 -0.64
C PHE A 104 13.37 21.74 -1.81
N SER A 105 12.31 22.52 -1.98
CA SER A 105 12.30 23.58 -3.01
C SER A 105 13.40 24.63 -2.80
N LEU A 106 13.82 24.86 -1.55
CA LEU A 106 14.94 25.78 -1.26
C LEU A 106 16.30 25.24 -1.73
N PHE A 107 16.44 23.90 -1.88
CA PHE A 107 17.67 23.33 -2.47
C PHE A 107 17.85 23.70 -3.95
N ALA A 108 16.84 24.24 -4.62
CA ALA A 108 16.98 24.81 -5.96
C ALA A 108 18.04 25.93 -6.02
N ILE A 109 18.27 26.66 -4.90
CA ILE A 109 19.33 27.66 -4.77
C ILE A 109 20.72 27.01 -4.95
N ALA A 110 20.86 25.74 -4.57
CA ALA A 110 22.08 24.95 -4.74
C ALA A 110 22.07 24.10 -6.03
N GLY A 111 21.25 24.46 -7.02
CA GLY A 111 21.09 23.71 -8.26
C GLY A 111 22.39 23.60 -9.06
N ASP A 112 23.18 24.68 -9.15
CA ASP A 112 24.48 24.69 -9.83
C ASP A 112 25.46 23.67 -9.25
N PRO A 113 25.83 23.72 -7.94
CA PRO A 113 26.75 22.75 -7.35
C PRO A 113 26.21 21.29 -7.41
N ILE A 114 24.90 21.08 -7.35
CA ILE A 114 24.31 19.74 -7.51
C ILE A 114 24.49 19.26 -8.95
N SER A 115 24.24 20.12 -9.94
CA SER A 115 24.44 19.82 -11.35
C SER A 115 25.89 19.47 -11.67
N ASP A 116 26.84 20.28 -11.18
CA ASP A 116 28.28 20.06 -11.38
C ASP A 116 28.76 18.75 -10.75
N PHE A 117 28.25 18.43 -9.56
CA PHE A 117 28.52 17.15 -8.90
C PHE A 117 28.01 15.96 -9.71
N LEU A 118 26.82 16.05 -10.30
CA LEU A 118 26.22 14.99 -11.10
C LEU A 118 26.87 14.88 -12.50
N ALA A 119 27.28 15.99 -13.09
CA ALA A 119 27.95 16.03 -14.38
C ALA A 119 29.38 15.49 -14.35
N GLN A 120 30.02 15.44 -13.18
CA GLN A 120 31.40 14.97 -13.00
C GLN A 120 32.43 15.60 -13.96
N GLY A 121 32.18 16.86 -14.37
CA GLY A 121 33.05 17.60 -15.31
C GLY A 121 32.75 17.34 -16.79
N ASP A 122 31.69 16.63 -17.13
CA ASP A 122 31.24 16.45 -18.50
C ASP A 122 30.46 17.69 -18.99
N GLN A 123 30.36 17.86 -20.33
CA GLN A 123 29.62 18.96 -20.98
C GLN A 123 28.10 18.88 -20.79
N LEU A 124 27.61 17.84 -20.10
CA LEU A 124 26.20 17.61 -19.80
C LEU A 124 25.60 18.59 -18.76
N GLY A 125 26.42 19.38 -18.06
CA GLY A 125 25.95 20.35 -17.05
C GLY A 125 24.88 21.32 -17.57
N GLY A 126 25.02 21.75 -18.83
CA GLY A 126 24.03 22.60 -19.51
C GLY A 126 22.65 21.96 -19.72
N PHE A 127 22.56 20.63 -19.73
CA PHE A 127 21.29 19.88 -19.79
C PHE A 127 20.77 19.51 -18.40
N ILE A 128 21.67 19.20 -17.45
CA ILE A 128 21.33 18.75 -16.09
C ILE A 128 20.78 19.90 -15.25
N TYR A 129 21.42 21.06 -15.26
CA TYR A 129 21.05 22.20 -14.43
C TYR A 129 19.60 22.67 -14.63
N PRO A 130 19.13 22.97 -15.86
CA PRO A 130 17.75 23.40 -16.08
C PRO A 130 16.71 22.36 -15.61
N TYR A 131 17.02 21.08 -15.79
CA TYR A 131 16.14 19.98 -15.39
C TYR A 131 16.05 19.89 -13.86
N ILE A 132 17.20 19.87 -13.15
CA ILE A 132 17.26 19.76 -11.70
C ILE A 132 16.67 20.99 -11.02
N PHE A 133 16.96 22.18 -11.52
CA PHE A 133 16.44 23.42 -10.95
C PHE A 133 14.91 23.42 -10.92
N VAL A 134 14.26 23.07 -12.02
CA VAL A 134 12.79 22.99 -12.11
C VAL A 134 12.27 21.84 -11.25
N THR A 135 12.93 20.69 -11.26
CA THR A 135 12.54 19.52 -10.46
C THR A 135 12.60 19.82 -8.96
N LEU A 136 13.62 20.55 -8.49
CA LEU A 136 13.74 20.96 -7.09
C LEU A 136 12.68 21.99 -6.70
N ILE A 137 12.40 23.00 -7.55
CA ILE A 137 11.28 23.92 -7.31
C ILE A 137 9.96 23.16 -7.24
N GLY A 138 9.78 22.15 -8.10
CA GLY A 138 8.63 21.26 -8.15
C GLY A 138 8.64 20.12 -7.12
N SER A 139 9.52 20.14 -6.12
CA SER A 139 9.60 19.05 -5.13
C SER A 139 8.31 18.87 -4.32
N LEU A 140 7.58 19.94 -4.05
CA LEU A 140 6.33 19.88 -3.30
C LEU A 140 5.28 18.97 -3.96
N PRO A 141 4.89 19.12 -5.25
CA PRO A 141 3.99 18.19 -5.92
C PRO A 141 4.51 16.75 -5.91
N PHE A 142 5.80 16.52 -6.19
CA PHE A 142 6.38 15.17 -6.21
C PHE A 142 6.34 14.46 -4.86
N MET A 143 6.47 15.19 -3.77
CA MET A 143 6.33 14.62 -2.43
C MET A 143 4.86 14.46 -2.02
N MET A 144 4.01 15.40 -2.39
CA MET A 144 2.62 15.43 -1.98
C MET A 144 1.71 14.45 -2.73
N ILE A 145 2.12 13.94 -3.91
CA ILE A 145 1.32 13.01 -4.71
C ILE A 145 1.02 11.69 -3.97
N TYR A 146 1.89 11.26 -3.07
CA TYR A 146 1.72 10.05 -2.29
C TYR A 146 0.55 10.13 -1.29
N PHE A 147 0.22 11.33 -0.80
CA PHE A 147 -0.84 11.51 0.19
C PHE A 147 -2.22 11.12 -0.36
N PRO A 148 -2.68 11.69 -1.48
CA PRO A 148 -3.95 11.26 -2.07
C PRO A 148 -3.99 9.77 -2.37
N VAL A 149 -2.90 9.16 -2.84
CA VAL A 149 -2.87 7.71 -3.14
C VAL A 149 -3.19 6.89 -1.90
N PHE A 150 -2.49 7.11 -0.80
CA PHE A 150 -2.69 6.34 0.43
C PHE A 150 -4.01 6.66 1.14
N TYR A 151 -4.40 7.94 1.18
CA TYR A 151 -5.58 8.36 1.92
C TYR A 151 -6.89 8.18 1.14
N LEU A 152 -6.90 8.25 -0.18
CA LEU A 152 -8.06 7.85 -1.00
C LEU A 152 -8.32 6.35 -0.88
N GLN A 153 -7.26 5.53 -0.77
CA GLN A 153 -7.41 4.11 -0.49
C GLN A 153 -8.08 3.90 0.88
N LEU A 154 -7.61 4.60 1.91
CA LEU A 154 -8.16 4.51 3.27
C LEU A 154 -9.59 5.05 3.35
N ALA A 155 -9.91 6.11 2.59
CA ALA A 155 -11.26 6.66 2.44
C ALA A 155 -12.19 5.82 1.56
N GLY A 156 -11.72 4.70 0.97
CA GLY A 156 -12.51 3.84 0.10
C GLY A 156 -12.78 4.39 -1.30
N LYS A 157 -12.13 5.50 -1.68
CA LYS A 157 -12.31 6.19 -2.97
C LYS A 157 -11.38 5.62 -4.04
N ARG A 158 -11.67 4.41 -4.47
CA ARG A 158 -10.79 3.58 -5.31
C ARG A 158 -10.71 4.04 -6.76
N LYS A 159 -11.85 4.47 -7.32
CA LYS A 159 -11.93 4.97 -8.70
C LYS A 159 -11.12 6.24 -8.88
N GLU A 160 -11.11 7.08 -7.86
CA GLU A 160 -10.39 8.34 -7.82
C GLU A 160 -8.87 8.14 -7.90
N ILE A 161 -8.33 7.06 -7.32
CA ILE A 161 -6.90 6.71 -7.43
C ILE A 161 -6.53 6.42 -8.89
N SER A 162 -7.30 5.57 -9.57
CA SER A 162 -7.07 5.26 -10.99
C SER A 162 -7.24 6.49 -11.87
N MET A 163 -8.26 7.32 -11.62
CA MET A 163 -8.50 8.54 -12.38
C MET A 163 -7.36 9.55 -12.19
N MET A 164 -6.83 9.68 -10.97
CA MET A 164 -5.68 10.52 -10.68
C MET A 164 -4.45 10.12 -11.51
N THR A 165 -4.19 8.80 -11.60
CA THR A 165 -3.09 8.28 -12.44
C THR A 165 -3.32 8.57 -13.92
N VAL A 166 -4.53 8.36 -14.43
CA VAL A 166 -4.87 8.67 -15.84
C VAL A 166 -4.69 10.16 -16.13
N ILE A 167 -5.19 11.03 -15.23
CA ILE A 167 -5.04 12.49 -15.38
C ILE A 167 -3.56 12.86 -15.41
N MET A 168 -2.73 12.29 -14.53
CA MET A 168 -1.29 12.54 -14.50
C MET A 168 -0.62 12.17 -15.84
N VAL A 169 -0.84 10.94 -16.31
CA VAL A 169 -0.22 10.43 -17.55
C VAL A 169 -0.64 11.24 -18.77
N ILE A 170 -1.94 11.56 -18.91
CA ILE A 170 -2.45 12.34 -20.04
C ILE A 170 -1.92 13.79 -19.97
N ALA A 171 -1.97 14.42 -18.80
CA ALA A 171 -1.48 15.79 -18.65
C ALA A 171 0.02 15.88 -18.95
N ASP A 172 0.82 14.91 -18.49
CA ASP A 172 2.25 14.85 -18.73
C ASP A 172 2.56 14.70 -20.21
N SER A 173 1.95 13.72 -20.89
CA SER A 173 2.13 13.51 -22.33
C SER A 173 1.72 14.73 -23.16
N VAL A 174 0.62 15.41 -22.80
CA VAL A 174 0.17 16.62 -23.51
C VAL A 174 1.15 17.78 -23.27
N LEU A 175 1.61 17.96 -22.02
CA LEU A 175 2.55 19.00 -21.66
C LEU A 175 3.93 18.76 -22.30
N ASP A 176 4.38 17.52 -22.41
CA ASP A 176 5.60 17.17 -23.14
C ASP A 176 5.50 17.59 -24.61
N ILE A 177 4.39 17.28 -25.29
CA ILE A 177 4.18 17.73 -26.65
C ILE A 177 4.20 19.26 -26.75
N VAL A 178 3.52 19.96 -25.84
CA VAL A 178 3.46 21.42 -25.85
C VAL A 178 4.81 22.05 -25.55
N LEU A 179 5.47 21.62 -24.45
CA LEU A 179 6.67 22.30 -23.93
C LEU A 179 7.98 21.84 -24.61
N LEU A 180 8.00 20.64 -25.22
CA LEU A 180 9.17 20.18 -25.97
C LEU A 180 9.07 20.46 -27.48
N TYR A 181 7.87 20.38 -28.10
CA TYR A 181 7.72 20.43 -29.53
C TYR A 181 7.11 21.75 -30.03
N ILE A 182 6.10 22.31 -29.35
CA ILE A 182 5.42 23.55 -29.75
C ILE A 182 6.16 24.77 -29.21
N ILE A 183 6.47 24.78 -27.91
CA ILE A 183 7.22 25.85 -27.20
C ILE A 183 8.57 25.29 -26.81
N PRO A 184 9.56 25.17 -27.69
CA PRO A 184 10.75 24.34 -27.46
C PRO A 184 11.60 24.86 -26.28
N MET A 185 11.20 24.52 -25.05
CA MET A 185 11.87 24.92 -23.80
C MET A 185 13.03 23.99 -23.41
N GLY A 186 13.31 22.95 -24.21
CA GLY A 186 14.38 21.98 -23.90
C GLY A 186 14.18 21.23 -22.58
N MET A 187 15.24 21.03 -21.82
CA MET A 187 15.19 20.29 -20.54
C MET A 187 14.30 20.96 -19.49
N THR A 188 14.20 22.29 -19.50
CA THR A 188 13.24 23.02 -18.64
C THR A 188 11.81 22.62 -18.95
N GLY A 189 11.46 22.45 -20.23
CA GLY A 189 10.14 22.04 -20.68
C GLY A 189 9.78 20.64 -20.20
N ALA A 190 10.70 19.69 -20.33
CA ALA A 190 10.51 18.32 -19.83
C ALA A 190 10.26 18.29 -18.31
N ALA A 191 11.07 18.99 -17.53
CA ALA A 191 10.89 19.06 -16.08
C ALA A 191 9.58 19.76 -15.70
N LEU A 192 9.18 20.85 -16.39
CA LEU A 192 7.90 21.54 -16.15
C LEU A 192 6.70 20.67 -16.48
N ALA A 193 6.76 19.87 -17.53
CA ALA A 193 5.69 18.92 -17.88
C ALA A 193 5.41 17.98 -16.69
N SER A 194 6.44 17.33 -16.17
CA SER A 194 6.32 16.40 -15.05
C SER A 194 5.89 17.08 -13.73
N VAL A 195 6.35 18.31 -13.46
CA VAL A 195 5.93 19.08 -12.25
C VAL A 195 4.47 19.47 -12.36
N ILE A 196 4.03 20.02 -13.50
CA ILE A 196 2.66 20.51 -13.67
C ILE A 196 1.67 19.35 -13.72
N SER A 197 1.97 18.26 -14.41
CA SER A 197 1.12 17.06 -14.48
C SER A 197 0.92 16.44 -13.11
N THR A 198 2.00 16.34 -12.32
CA THR A 198 1.94 15.86 -10.94
C THR A 198 1.12 16.80 -10.05
N LEU A 199 1.27 18.12 -10.22
CA LEU A 199 0.49 19.11 -9.49
C LEU A 199 -1.01 19.00 -9.81
N ILE A 200 -1.38 18.84 -11.09
CA ILE A 200 -2.77 18.63 -11.51
C ILE A 200 -3.34 17.37 -10.85
N ALA A 201 -2.60 16.27 -10.86
CA ALA A 201 -3.01 15.03 -10.21
C ALA A 201 -3.16 15.20 -8.68
N CYS A 202 -2.25 15.91 -8.03
CA CYS A 202 -2.35 16.24 -6.61
C CYS A 202 -3.61 17.04 -6.29
N ILE A 203 -3.88 18.11 -7.05
CA ILE A 203 -5.07 18.95 -6.86
C ILE A 203 -6.34 18.10 -7.00
N TYR A 204 -6.43 17.26 -8.02
CA TYR A 204 -7.56 16.34 -8.19
C TYR A 204 -7.72 15.40 -7.01
N GLY A 205 -6.63 14.76 -6.56
CA GLY A 205 -6.65 13.80 -5.45
C GLY A 205 -7.08 14.45 -4.13
N PHE A 206 -6.53 15.62 -3.80
CA PHE A 206 -6.94 16.38 -2.61
C PHE A 206 -8.36 16.92 -2.71
N ALA A 207 -8.81 17.33 -3.88
CA ALA A 207 -10.22 17.73 -4.09
C ALA A 207 -11.18 16.56 -3.81
N CYS A 208 -10.80 15.33 -4.21
CA CYS A 208 -11.56 14.13 -3.91
C CYS A 208 -11.56 13.77 -2.42
N LEU A 209 -10.44 13.97 -1.71
CA LEU A 209 -10.36 13.78 -0.25
C LEU A 209 -11.19 14.82 0.52
N ASN A 210 -11.30 16.04 0.01
CA ASN A 210 -12.00 17.13 0.68
C ASN A 210 -13.53 17.12 0.48
N ARG A 211 -14.10 16.11 -0.17
CA ARG A 211 -15.55 15.94 -0.31
C ARG A 211 -16.20 15.62 1.04
N LYS A 212 -17.50 15.95 1.18
CA LYS A 212 -18.26 15.78 2.43
C LYS A 212 -18.34 14.34 2.94
N ASP A 213 -18.21 13.38 2.04
CA ASP A 213 -18.27 11.94 2.27
C ASP A 213 -16.95 11.32 2.76
N SER A 214 -15.91 12.14 2.99
CA SER A 214 -14.58 11.67 3.44
C SER A 214 -14.30 12.11 4.86
N ASP A 215 -13.80 11.19 5.67
CA ASP A 215 -13.28 11.48 7.01
C ASP A 215 -11.98 12.28 6.99
N TYR A 216 -11.21 12.16 5.91
CA TYR A 216 -9.91 12.82 5.74
C TYR A 216 -10.02 14.16 5.01
N ARG A 217 -10.98 14.99 5.44
CA ARG A 217 -11.11 16.37 4.95
C ARG A 217 -10.09 17.28 5.62
N PHE A 218 -9.75 18.33 4.90
CA PHE A 218 -8.86 19.37 5.39
C PHE A 218 -9.51 20.15 6.55
N ASP A 219 -8.82 20.18 7.70
CA ASP A 219 -9.21 20.94 8.87
C ASP A 219 -8.03 21.78 9.36
N ALA A 220 -8.13 23.10 9.21
CA ALA A 220 -7.05 24.01 9.58
C ALA A 220 -6.71 23.98 11.08
N GLY A 221 -7.66 23.59 11.93
CA GLY A 221 -7.46 23.50 13.38
C GLY A 221 -6.63 22.30 13.83
N MET A 222 -6.42 21.30 12.96
CA MET A 222 -5.72 20.05 13.28
C MET A 222 -4.24 20.04 12.85
N PHE A 223 -3.73 21.10 12.22
CA PHE A 223 -2.33 21.14 11.80
C PHE A 223 -1.38 21.15 13.00
N GLY A 224 -0.33 20.35 12.92
CA GLY A 224 0.66 20.25 13.97
C GLY A 224 1.74 19.22 13.68
N LEU A 225 2.79 19.21 14.49
CA LEU A 225 3.91 18.29 14.35
C LEU A 225 3.96 17.22 15.46
N LYS A 226 2.95 17.18 16.33
CA LYS A 226 2.92 16.20 17.42
C LYS A 226 2.69 14.80 16.87
N GLY A 227 3.66 13.91 17.04
CA GLY A 227 3.63 12.54 16.51
C GLY A 227 4.43 12.36 15.21
N SER A 228 5.13 13.38 14.70
CA SER A 228 5.96 13.28 13.49
C SER A 228 6.99 12.15 13.59
N GLY A 229 7.67 11.99 14.72
CA GLY A 229 8.61 10.89 14.92
C GLY A 229 7.99 9.51 14.78
N THR A 230 6.76 9.34 15.24
CA THR A 230 6.01 8.09 15.06
C THR A 230 5.67 7.86 13.59
N ILE A 231 5.25 8.91 12.87
CA ILE A 231 4.98 8.83 11.43
C ILE A 231 6.23 8.39 10.66
N LEU A 232 7.38 9.03 10.91
CA LEU A 232 8.64 8.67 10.27
C LEU A 232 9.07 7.24 10.59
N HIS A 233 8.86 6.79 11.83
CA HIS A 233 9.15 5.41 12.22
C HIS A 233 8.29 4.39 11.47
N TYR A 234 6.97 4.62 11.38
CA TYR A 234 6.05 3.71 10.66
C TYR A 234 6.22 3.75 9.15
N GLY A 235 6.66 4.86 8.58
CA GLY A 235 6.94 5.00 7.16
C GLY A 235 8.32 4.48 6.73
N SER A 236 9.24 4.27 7.68
CA SER A 236 10.63 3.92 7.39
C SER A 236 10.83 2.68 6.50
N PRO A 237 10.03 1.59 6.58
CA PRO A 237 10.21 0.45 5.67
C PRO A 237 9.96 0.80 4.20
N THR A 238 9.03 1.72 3.94
CA THR A 238 8.73 2.17 2.58
C THR A 238 9.85 3.01 2.00
N ALA A 239 10.39 3.95 2.77
CA ALA A 239 11.46 4.84 2.35
C ALA A 239 12.80 4.11 2.19
N LEU A 240 13.18 3.34 3.20
CA LEU A 240 14.43 2.56 3.16
C LEU A 240 14.43 1.58 1.99
N GLY A 241 13.25 1.08 1.60
CA GLY A 241 13.11 0.21 0.43
C GLY A 241 13.68 0.85 -0.84
N ASN A 242 13.31 2.08 -1.15
CA ASN A 242 13.79 2.81 -2.33
C ASN A 242 15.30 3.10 -2.26
N PHE A 243 15.79 3.46 -1.07
CA PHE A 243 17.22 3.66 -0.84
C PHE A 243 18.01 2.36 -1.07
N TYR A 244 17.53 1.25 -0.55
CA TYR A 244 18.17 -0.06 -0.76
C TYR A 244 18.18 -0.46 -2.24
N ASP A 245 17.13 -0.16 -2.99
CA ASP A 245 17.08 -0.44 -4.43
C ASP A 245 18.11 0.38 -5.21
N ALA A 246 18.33 1.65 -4.87
CA ALA A 246 19.35 2.47 -5.49
C ALA A 246 20.78 1.93 -5.22
N VAL A 247 21.08 1.60 -3.96
CA VAL A 247 22.39 1.00 -3.59
C VAL A 247 22.59 -0.36 -4.24
N ARG A 248 21.52 -1.19 -4.27
CA ARG A 248 21.53 -2.50 -4.94
C ARG A 248 21.87 -2.36 -6.42
N LEU A 249 21.19 -1.44 -7.11
CA LEU A 249 21.38 -1.23 -8.55
C LEU A 249 22.84 -0.89 -8.85
N PHE A 250 23.44 0.02 -8.08
CA PHE A 250 24.84 0.39 -8.22
C PHE A 250 25.78 -0.82 -7.98
N ALA A 251 25.59 -1.54 -6.88
CA ALA A 251 26.42 -2.68 -6.51
C ALA A 251 26.29 -3.84 -7.52
N VAL A 252 25.06 -4.15 -7.95
CA VAL A 252 24.81 -5.23 -8.92
C VAL A 252 25.37 -4.86 -10.30
N ASN A 253 25.24 -3.61 -10.76
CA ASN A 253 25.83 -3.16 -12.01
C ASN A 253 27.36 -3.37 -12.01
N ALA A 254 28.04 -2.95 -10.94
CA ALA A 254 29.50 -3.11 -10.82
C ALA A 254 29.92 -4.60 -10.80
N LEU A 255 29.18 -5.45 -10.09
CA LEU A 255 29.47 -6.88 -10.01
C LEU A 255 29.20 -7.60 -11.34
N ILE A 256 28.10 -7.30 -12.02
CA ILE A 256 27.77 -7.91 -13.31
C ILE A 256 28.79 -7.50 -14.38
N LEU A 257 29.18 -6.24 -14.41
CA LEU A 257 30.21 -5.78 -15.34
C LEU A 257 31.54 -6.52 -15.13
N LYS A 258 31.89 -6.79 -13.87
CA LYS A 258 33.09 -7.57 -13.50
C LYS A 258 32.99 -9.07 -13.88
N LEU A 259 31.80 -9.67 -13.70
CA LEU A 259 31.59 -11.12 -13.87
C LEU A 259 31.23 -11.53 -15.30
N ALA A 260 30.47 -10.72 -16.00
CA ALA A 260 29.90 -11.01 -17.33
C ALA A 260 30.27 -10.00 -18.42
N GLY A 261 31.04 -8.97 -18.08
CA GLY A 261 31.44 -7.94 -19.03
C GLY A 261 30.30 -7.10 -19.60
N ALA A 262 30.53 -6.49 -20.76
CA ALA A 262 29.56 -5.58 -21.39
C ALA A 262 28.30 -6.32 -21.88
N SER A 263 28.41 -7.56 -22.35
CA SER A 263 27.24 -8.35 -22.80
C SER A 263 26.30 -8.66 -21.64
N GLY A 264 26.85 -9.09 -20.49
CA GLY A 264 26.07 -9.33 -19.28
C GLY A 264 25.43 -8.05 -18.73
N ALA A 265 26.12 -6.91 -18.80
CA ALA A 265 25.56 -5.61 -18.42
C ALA A 265 24.36 -5.23 -19.31
N ALA A 266 24.42 -5.52 -20.62
CA ALA A 266 23.30 -5.31 -21.53
C ALA A 266 22.07 -6.17 -21.18
N VAL A 267 22.28 -7.48 -20.90
CA VAL A 267 21.20 -8.37 -20.42
C VAL A 267 20.61 -7.88 -19.10
N TRP A 268 21.48 -7.46 -18.16
CA TRP A 268 21.01 -6.90 -16.89
C TRP A 268 20.16 -5.65 -17.05
N ALA A 269 20.51 -4.76 -17.96
CA ALA A 269 19.70 -3.56 -18.25
C ALA A 269 18.29 -3.94 -18.72
N ILE A 270 18.15 -4.96 -19.57
CA ILE A 270 16.85 -5.50 -20.00
C ILE A 270 16.09 -6.07 -18.79
N LEU A 271 16.72 -6.91 -17.99
CA LEU A 271 16.08 -7.51 -16.80
C LEU A 271 15.65 -6.45 -15.79
N ASN A 272 16.44 -5.40 -15.58
CA ASN A 272 16.11 -4.33 -14.67
C ASN A 272 14.87 -3.54 -15.17
N THR A 273 14.81 -3.22 -16.47
CA THR A 273 13.63 -2.56 -17.06
C THR A 273 12.36 -3.41 -16.89
N LEU A 274 12.45 -4.73 -17.12
CA LEU A 274 11.32 -5.64 -16.93
C LEU A 274 10.98 -5.83 -15.45
N SER A 275 11.95 -5.72 -14.54
CA SER A 275 11.70 -5.78 -13.11
C SER A 275 10.86 -4.62 -12.60
N GLU A 276 10.97 -3.42 -13.22
CA GLU A 276 10.11 -2.28 -12.90
C GLU A 276 8.63 -2.59 -13.17
N LEU A 277 8.33 -3.31 -14.27
CA LEU A 277 6.96 -3.77 -14.54
C LEU A 277 6.44 -4.77 -13.50
N SER A 278 7.33 -5.54 -12.89
CA SER A 278 6.95 -6.49 -11.83
C SER A 278 6.54 -5.81 -10.51
N LEU A 279 6.89 -4.52 -10.31
CA LEU A 279 6.55 -3.78 -9.10
C LEU A 279 5.04 -3.68 -8.87
N MET A 280 4.23 -3.66 -9.93
CA MET A 280 2.77 -3.69 -9.80
C MET A 280 2.29 -4.96 -9.05
N ILE A 281 3.01 -6.10 -9.19
CA ILE A 281 2.69 -7.35 -8.51
C ILE A 281 3.37 -7.39 -7.14
N VAL A 282 4.71 -7.20 -7.12
CA VAL A 282 5.54 -7.34 -5.92
C VAL A 282 5.15 -6.36 -4.82
N SER A 283 4.80 -5.13 -5.18
CA SER A 283 4.40 -4.08 -4.23
C SER A 283 2.89 -3.85 -4.21
N GLY A 284 2.20 -4.00 -5.35
CA GLY A 284 0.77 -3.71 -5.47
C GLY A 284 -0.10 -4.69 -4.68
N VAL A 285 0.21 -5.99 -4.72
CA VAL A 285 -0.55 -7.02 -3.99
C VAL A 285 -0.54 -6.75 -2.47
N PRO A 286 0.61 -6.63 -1.79
CA PRO A 286 0.61 -6.38 -0.35
C PRO A 286 0.17 -4.95 0.01
N GLN A 287 0.41 -3.96 -0.84
CA GLN A 287 0.00 -2.59 -0.57
C GLN A 287 -1.52 -2.42 -0.60
N ALA A 288 -2.23 -3.20 -1.44
CA ALA A 288 -3.68 -3.21 -1.47
C ALA A 288 -4.29 -3.74 -0.16
N GLY A 289 -3.66 -4.70 0.49
CA GLY A 289 -4.12 -5.28 1.76
C GLY A 289 -3.62 -4.57 3.02
N ALA A 290 -2.55 -3.80 2.94
CA ALA A 290 -1.92 -3.19 4.11
C ALA A 290 -2.85 -2.36 5.01
N PRO A 291 -3.70 -1.44 4.50
CA PRO A 291 -4.64 -0.70 5.34
C PRO A 291 -5.70 -1.60 5.99
N MET A 292 -6.18 -2.61 5.25
CA MET A 292 -7.12 -3.60 5.79
C MET A 292 -6.48 -4.37 6.94
N THR A 293 -5.25 -4.86 6.75
CA THR A 293 -4.48 -5.53 7.80
C THR A 293 -4.32 -4.64 9.03
N GLY A 294 -4.03 -3.35 8.86
CA GLY A 294 -3.93 -2.38 9.95
C GLY A 294 -5.23 -2.22 10.74
N VAL A 295 -6.36 -2.06 10.04
CA VAL A 295 -7.70 -1.96 10.65
C VAL A 295 -8.07 -3.24 11.39
N TYR A 296 -7.93 -4.41 10.77
CA TYR A 296 -8.29 -5.70 11.38
C TYR A 296 -7.38 -6.06 12.55
N HIS A 297 -6.08 -5.74 12.45
CA HIS A 297 -5.15 -5.99 13.55
C HIS A 297 -5.46 -5.12 14.78
N SER A 298 -5.74 -3.84 14.58
CA SER A 298 -6.12 -2.92 15.65
C SER A 298 -7.44 -3.31 16.32
N ALA A 299 -8.34 -3.85 15.52
CA ALA A 299 -9.62 -4.39 15.96
C ALA A 299 -9.52 -5.79 16.60
N ARG A 300 -8.33 -6.39 16.68
CA ARG A 300 -8.07 -7.76 17.17
C ARG A 300 -8.86 -8.85 16.43
N GLU A 301 -9.08 -8.69 15.12
CA GLU A 301 -9.81 -9.63 14.29
C GLU A 301 -8.85 -10.59 13.56
N ASN A 302 -8.35 -11.58 14.28
CA ASN A 302 -7.33 -12.50 13.77
C ASN A 302 -7.82 -13.37 12.61
N THR A 303 -9.10 -13.73 12.58
CA THR A 303 -9.71 -14.52 11.50
C THR A 303 -9.63 -13.77 10.18
N GLY A 304 -10.05 -12.50 10.14
CA GLY A 304 -9.96 -11.66 8.95
C GLY A 304 -8.53 -11.46 8.46
N ILE A 305 -7.57 -11.27 9.38
CA ILE A 305 -6.15 -11.15 9.03
C ILE A 305 -5.63 -12.43 8.36
N ARG A 306 -5.96 -13.61 8.89
CA ARG A 306 -5.53 -14.89 8.32
C ARG A 306 -6.08 -15.10 6.92
N VAL A 307 -7.35 -14.73 6.70
CA VAL A 307 -8.00 -14.83 5.40
C VAL A 307 -7.34 -13.87 4.41
N LEU A 308 -7.13 -12.61 4.80
CA LEU A 308 -6.51 -11.61 3.97
C LEU A 308 -5.08 -12.01 3.57
N PHE A 309 -4.27 -12.45 4.53
CA PHE A 309 -2.91 -12.90 4.28
C PHE A 309 -2.85 -14.10 3.31
N LYS A 310 -3.73 -15.10 3.48
CA LYS A 310 -3.84 -16.24 2.54
C LYS A 310 -4.25 -15.78 1.15
N LEU A 311 -5.16 -14.82 1.07
CA LEU A 311 -5.63 -14.27 -0.20
C LEU A 311 -4.52 -13.51 -0.92
N GLU A 312 -3.76 -12.66 -0.22
CA GLU A 312 -2.59 -11.97 -0.78
C GLU A 312 -1.55 -12.96 -1.30
N MET A 313 -1.25 -14.01 -0.53
CA MET A 313 -0.33 -15.07 -0.96
C MET A 313 -0.82 -15.78 -2.22
N LEU A 314 -2.11 -16.14 -2.28
CA LEU A 314 -2.69 -16.81 -3.45
C LEU A 314 -2.68 -15.92 -4.69
N VAL A 315 -3.16 -14.68 -4.55
CA VAL A 315 -3.22 -13.71 -5.65
C VAL A 315 -1.81 -13.38 -6.14
N GLY A 316 -0.88 -13.10 -5.22
CA GLY A 316 0.51 -12.83 -5.54
C GLY A 316 1.20 -13.99 -6.25
N PHE A 317 0.96 -15.22 -5.80
CA PHE A 317 1.47 -16.43 -6.45
C PHE A 317 0.94 -16.57 -7.87
N VAL A 318 -0.38 -16.54 -8.06
CA VAL A 318 -1.02 -16.69 -9.37
C VAL A 318 -0.53 -15.62 -10.35
N MET A 319 -0.51 -14.36 -9.94
CA MET A 319 -0.06 -13.27 -10.80
C MET A 319 1.42 -13.38 -11.15
N SER A 320 2.26 -13.81 -10.22
CA SER A 320 3.70 -14.01 -10.47
C SER A 320 3.95 -15.17 -11.44
N VAL A 321 3.17 -16.25 -11.33
CA VAL A 321 3.25 -17.40 -12.28
C VAL A 321 2.84 -16.95 -13.68
N VAL A 322 1.73 -16.18 -13.80
CA VAL A 322 1.30 -15.61 -15.08
C VAL A 322 2.37 -14.68 -15.66
N PHE A 323 2.93 -13.79 -14.84
CA PHE A 323 3.99 -12.89 -15.27
C PHE A 323 5.23 -13.64 -15.77
N CYS A 324 5.68 -14.65 -15.02
CA CYS A 324 6.79 -15.52 -15.42
C CYS A 324 6.50 -16.22 -16.76
N GLY A 325 5.30 -16.78 -16.91
CA GLY A 325 4.87 -17.43 -18.16
C GLY A 325 4.86 -16.45 -19.36
N VAL A 326 4.36 -15.24 -19.15
CA VAL A 326 4.37 -14.19 -20.20
C VAL A 326 5.80 -13.84 -20.59
N LEU A 327 6.70 -13.59 -19.62
CA LEU A 327 8.12 -13.29 -19.91
C LEU A 327 8.79 -14.37 -20.75
N VAL A 328 8.55 -15.64 -20.41
CA VAL A 328 9.11 -16.78 -21.15
C VAL A 328 8.50 -16.87 -22.56
N LEU A 329 7.20 -16.62 -22.73
CA LEU A 329 6.54 -16.66 -24.03
C LEU A 329 7.01 -15.54 -24.97
N ILE A 330 7.27 -14.33 -24.42
CA ILE A 330 7.69 -13.18 -25.23
C ILE A 330 9.20 -13.01 -25.36
N HIS A 331 10.02 -14.02 -24.97
CA HIS A 331 11.49 -13.90 -25.01
C HIS A 331 12.01 -13.52 -26.40
N ARG A 332 11.53 -14.17 -27.47
CA ARG A 332 11.96 -13.86 -28.85
C ARG A 332 11.63 -12.43 -29.29
N PRO A 333 10.38 -11.93 -29.15
CA PRO A 333 10.09 -10.52 -29.37
C PRO A 333 10.98 -9.56 -28.58
N LEU A 334 11.31 -9.88 -27.31
CA LEU A 334 12.21 -9.07 -26.49
C LEU A 334 13.66 -9.10 -27.01
N GLU A 335 14.18 -10.27 -27.41
CA GLU A 335 15.49 -10.40 -28.02
C GLU A 335 15.63 -9.51 -29.28
N LEU A 336 14.60 -9.50 -30.13
CA LEU A 336 14.55 -8.64 -31.32
C LEU A 336 14.42 -7.16 -30.97
N LEU A 337 13.56 -6.81 -30.03
CA LEU A 337 13.31 -5.43 -29.63
C LEU A 337 14.54 -4.76 -29.03
N PHE A 338 15.25 -5.47 -28.16
CA PHE A 338 16.44 -4.97 -27.48
C PHE A 338 17.75 -5.28 -28.21
N ASN A 339 17.69 -5.94 -29.38
CA ASN A 339 18.87 -6.40 -30.12
C ASN A 339 19.88 -7.10 -29.20
N SER A 340 19.38 -8.02 -28.36
CA SER A 340 20.15 -8.66 -27.31
C SER A 340 21.27 -9.51 -27.88
N PRO A 341 22.51 -9.42 -27.35
CA PRO A 341 23.63 -10.27 -27.77
C PRO A 341 23.52 -11.72 -27.29
N GLU A 342 22.62 -12.01 -26.35
CA GLU A 342 22.46 -13.33 -25.70
C GLU A 342 21.00 -13.78 -25.73
N VAL A 343 20.80 -15.09 -25.61
CA VAL A 343 19.47 -15.70 -25.46
C VAL A 343 18.87 -15.33 -24.12
N LEU A 344 17.72 -14.68 -24.11
CA LEU A 344 17.09 -14.15 -22.90
C LEU A 344 16.23 -15.16 -22.13
N THR A 345 15.95 -16.35 -22.68
CA THR A 345 15.03 -17.33 -22.08
C THR A 345 15.34 -17.63 -20.61
N MET A 346 16.59 -17.99 -20.30
CA MET A 346 17.00 -18.35 -18.92
C MET A 346 17.11 -17.13 -18.00
N PRO A 347 17.66 -15.97 -18.41
CA PRO A 347 17.60 -14.74 -17.63
C PRO A 347 16.16 -14.32 -17.28
N LEU A 348 15.23 -14.40 -18.23
CA LEU A 348 13.82 -14.05 -18.01
C LEU A 348 13.12 -15.05 -17.08
N LEU A 349 13.43 -16.35 -17.20
CA LEU A 349 12.93 -17.36 -16.26
C LEU A 349 13.42 -17.06 -14.83
N SER A 350 14.71 -16.74 -14.67
CA SER A 350 15.30 -16.36 -13.38
C SER A 350 14.62 -15.12 -12.80
N LEU A 351 14.33 -14.10 -13.62
CA LEU A 351 13.57 -12.94 -13.20
C LEU A 351 12.15 -13.33 -12.75
N GLY A 352 11.41 -14.11 -13.55
CA GLY A 352 10.07 -14.55 -13.21
C GLY A 352 9.99 -15.33 -11.90
N LEU A 353 10.91 -16.28 -11.68
CA LEU A 353 11.01 -17.03 -10.43
C LEU A 353 11.36 -16.12 -9.24
N SER A 354 12.21 -15.11 -9.46
CA SER A 354 12.53 -14.13 -8.41
C SER A 354 11.33 -13.29 -8.03
N VAL A 355 10.48 -12.90 -8.98
CA VAL A 355 9.25 -12.15 -8.74
C VAL A 355 8.32 -12.94 -7.82
N LEU A 356 8.13 -14.23 -8.08
CA LEU A 356 7.30 -15.12 -7.26
C LEU A 356 7.78 -15.16 -5.80
N ALA A 357 9.07 -15.32 -5.57
CA ALA A 357 9.63 -15.35 -4.21
C ALA A 357 9.61 -13.93 -3.56
N ASN A 358 9.88 -12.87 -4.34
CA ASN A 358 9.85 -11.50 -3.85
C ASN A 358 8.47 -11.04 -3.42
N VAL A 359 7.40 -11.46 -4.11
CA VAL A 359 6.01 -11.17 -3.67
C VAL A 359 5.77 -11.72 -2.28
N ILE A 360 6.11 -13.00 -2.03
CA ILE A 360 5.95 -13.64 -0.73
C ILE A 360 6.69 -12.87 0.36
N SER A 361 7.97 -12.55 0.15
CA SER A 361 8.78 -11.80 1.12
C SER A 361 8.23 -10.39 1.36
N THR A 362 7.67 -9.74 0.33
CA THR A 362 7.09 -8.40 0.46
C THR A 362 5.80 -8.42 1.25
N ILE A 363 4.92 -9.41 1.03
CA ILE A 363 3.70 -9.60 1.82
C ILE A 363 4.05 -9.71 3.32
N TRP A 364 5.06 -10.50 3.68
CA TRP A 364 5.53 -10.59 5.06
C TRP A 364 6.04 -9.25 5.61
N SER A 365 6.86 -8.53 4.85
CA SER A 365 7.41 -7.24 5.28
C SER A 365 6.31 -6.20 5.50
N VAL A 366 5.36 -6.08 4.57
CA VAL A 366 4.24 -5.14 4.65
C VAL A 366 3.26 -5.53 5.77
N TYR A 367 3.00 -6.83 5.94
CA TYR A 367 2.22 -7.37 7.04
C TYR A 367 2.80 -6.97 8.41
N PHE A 368 4.11 -7.16 8.62
CA PHE A 368 4.75 -6.79 9.89
C PHE A 368 4.73 -5.28 10.12
N ASN A 369 4.82 -4.47 9.06
CA ASN A 369 4.66 -3.03 9.17
C ASN A 369 3.25 -2.66 9.62
N ALA A 370 2.22 -3.19 8.95
CA ALA A 370 0.81 -2.93 9.26
C ALA A 370 0.41 -3.39 10.66
N THR A 371 1.05 -4.46 11.17
CA THR A 371 0.83 -4.96 12.55
C THR A 371 1.73 -4.28 13.60
N GLY A 372 2.49 -3.25 13.22
CA GLY A 372 3.31 -2.44 14.14
C GLY A 372 4.67 -3.04 14.50
N ARG A 373 5.10 -4.12 13.83
CA ARG A 373 6.43 -4.73 14.00
C ARG A 373 7.45 -4.14 13.03
N ILE A 374 7.68 -2.83 13.14
CA ILE A 374 8.41 -2.02 12.16
C ILE A 374 9.86 -2.45 12.03
N VAL A 375 10.53 -2.76 13.14
CA VAL A 375 11.93 -3.20 13.13
C VAL A 375 12.09 -4.49 12.31
N LEU A 376 11.19 -5.45 12.50
CA LEU A 376 11.20 -6.69 11.74
C LEU A 376 10.95 -6.41 10.25
N SER A 377 9.98 -5.56 9.93
CA SER A 377 9.71 -5.13 8.55
C SER A 377 10.92 -4.47 7.90
N ASN A 378 11.63 -3.58 8.60
CA ASN A 378 12.85 -2.92 8.10
C ASN A 378 13.98 -3.92 7.83
N ILE A 379 14.22 -4.86 8.73
CA ILE A 379 15.24 -5.90 8.55
C ILE A 379 14.92 -6.77 7.34
N LEU A 380 13.68 -7.21 7.20
CA LEU A 380 13.24 -8.02 6.05
C LEU A 380 13.36 -7.25 4.73
N THR A 381 13.03 -5.97 4.74
CA THR A 381 13.18 -5.09 3.57
C THR A 381 14.66 -4.94 3.18
N ALA A 382 15.55 -4.71 4.14
CA ALA A 382 16.99 -4.60 3.90
C ALA A 382 17.58 -5.90 3.35
N LEU A 383 17.24 -7.04 3.98
CA LEU A 383 17.71 -8.36 3.53
C LEU A 383 17.28 -8.64 2.09
N ARG A 384 16.02 -8.46 1.78
CA ARG A 384 15.45 -8.77 0.47
C ARG A 384 15.94 -7.83 -0.64
N ARG A 385 15.92 -6.51 -0.39
CA ARG A 385 16.18 -5.50 -1.43
C ARG A 385 17.68 -5.25 -1.67
N LEU A 386 18.52 -5.42 -0.66
CA LEU A 386 19.95 -5.07 -0.75
C LEU A 386 20.87 -6.22 -0.39
N VAL A 387 20.79 -6.70 0.86
CA VAL A 387 21.87 -7.55 1.42
C VAL A 387 21.99 -8.87 0.66
N LEU A 388 20.88 -9.59 0.49
CA LEU A 388 20.93 -10.92 -0.13
C LEU A 388 21.23 -10.88 -1.64
N PRO A 389 20.64 -10.00 -2.47
CA PRO A 389 21.00 -9.94 -3.89
C PRO A 389 22.48 -9.63 -4.10
N VAL A 390 23.03 -8.67 -3.34
CA VAL A 390 24.45 -8.30 -3.45
C VAL A 390 25.35 -9.39 -2.91
N ALA A 391 25.04 -10.00 -1.76
CA ALA A 391 25.85 -11.06 -1.14
C ALA A 391 25.90 -12.32 -2.01
N VAL A 392 24.76 -12.76 -2.56
CA VAL A 392 24.69 -13.93 -3.44
C VAL A 392 25.47 -13.67 -4.73
N LEU A 393 25.28 -12.51 -5.37
CA LEU A 393 26.01 -12.18 -6.59
C LEU A 393 27.53 -12.04 -6.32
N PHE A 394 27.90 -11.46 -5.17
CA PHE A 394 29.30 -11.35 -4.76
C PHE A 394 29.92 -12.74 -4.52
N SER A 395 29.19 -13.70 -3.96
CA SER A 395 29.69 -15.07 -3.76
C SER A 395 30.06 -15.76 -5.09
N TYR A 396 29.40 -15.37 -6.19
CA TYR A 396 29.70 -15.91 -7.53
C TYR A 396 31.05 -15.45 -8.08
N CYS A 397 31.69 -14.46 -7.48
CA CYS A 397 33.11 -14.14 -7.77
C CYS A 397 34.07 -15.27 -7.37
N TYR A 398 33.63 -16.18 -6.50
CA TYR A 398 34.45 -17.27 -5.95
C TYR A 398 33.97 -18.66 -6.39
N ILE A 399 32.84 -18.75 -7.12
CA ILE A 399 32.25 -20.02 -7.58
C ILE A 399 32.48 -20.11 -9.09
N GLU A 400 33.33 -21.03 -9.52
CA GLU A 400 33.56 -21.31 -10.93
C GLU A 400 32.28 -21.85 -11.60
N ASN A 401 32.02 -21.42 -12.83
CA ASN A 401 30.86 -21.80 -13.65
C ASN A 401 29.48 -21.51 -13.02
N ALA A 402 29.38 -20.54 -12.12
CA ALA A 402 28.07 -20.09 -11.60
C ALA A 402 27.26 -19.46 -12.72
N TYR A 403 26.04 -19.94 -12.92
CA TYR A 403 25.09 -19.26 -13.81
C TYR A 403 24.60 -17.95 -13.15
N ILE A 404 25.14 -16.86 -13.63
CA ILE A 404 25.05 -15.54 -12.96
C ILE A 404 23.62 -15.13 -12.65
N TRP A 405 22.66 -15.38 -13.55
CA TRP A 405 21.27 -14.94 -13.41
C TRP A 405 20.51 -15.65 -12.28
N ASN A 406 21.05 -16.78 -11.78
CA ASN A 406 20.48 -17.48 -10.63
C ASN A 406 20.57 -16.68 -9.32
N PHE A 407 21.37 -15.59 -9.25
CA PHE A 407 21.40 -14.75 -8.05
C PHE A 407 20.03 -14.16 -7.72
N LEU A 408 19.19 -13.89 -8.75
CA LEU A 408 17.85 -13.35 -8.58
C LEU A 408 16.93 -14.30 -7.78
N PRO A 409 16.63 -15.52 -8.25
CA PRO A 409 15.76 -16.43 -7.51
C PRO A 409 16.40 -16.95 -6.21
N VAL A 410 17.73 -17.18 -6.19
CA VAL A 410 18.42 -17.67 -4.99
C VAL A 410 18.34 -16.65 -3.85
N SER A 411 18.64 -15.38 -4.11
CA SER A 411 18.53 -14.33 -3.09
C SER A 411 17.09 -14.15 -2.59
N ALA A 412 16.12 -14.27 -3.49
CA ALA A 412 14.69 -14.15 -3.14
C ALA A 412 14.22 -15.33 -2.28
N VAL A 413 14.63 -16.57 -2.59
CA VAL A 413 14.32 -17.76 -1.77
C VAL A 413 15.01 -17.68 -0.41
N LEU A 414 16.28 -17.27 -0.35
CA LEU A 414 16.99 -17.06 0.91
C LEU A 414 16.28 -16.02 1.79
N SER A 415 15.70 -14.99 1.20
CA SER A 415 14.89 -14.01 1.93
C SER A 415 13.68 -14.65 2.62
N ILE A 416 12.98 -15.59 1.96
CA ILE A 416 11.86 -16.32 2.56
C ILE A 416 12.36 -17.19 3.72
N VAL A 417 13.42 -17.94 3.51
CA VAL A 417 13.99 -18.85 4.53
C VAL A 417 14.42 -18.07 5.78
N LEU A 418 15.12 -16.94 5.59
CA LEU A 418 15.52 -16.09 6.72
C LEU A 418 14.32 -15.47 7.42
N THR A 419 13.29 -15.06 6.69
CA THR A 419 12.03 -14.59 7.29
C THR A 419 11.43 -15.66 8.20
N TRP A 420 11.37 -16.89 7.74
CA TRP A 420 10.87 -18.03 8.52
C TRP A 420 11.69 -18.27 9.78
N ILE A 421 13.00 -18.28 9.68
CA ILE A 421 13.90 -18.46 10.83
C ILE A 421 13.71 -17.33 11.84
N MET A 422 13.66 -16.07 11.39
CA MET A 422 13.47 -14.92 12.27
C MET A 422 12.14 -14.98 13.02
N VAL A 423 11.05 -15.31 12.31
CA VAL A 423 9.72 -15.45 12.93
C VAL A 423 9.69 -16.59 13.94
N ALA A 424 10.30 -17.75 13.61
CA ALA A 424 10.39 -18.88 14.51
C ALA A 424 11.19 -18.53 15.78
N VAL A 425 12.31 -17.83 15.67
CA VAL A 425 13.12 -17.37 16.80
C VAL A 425 12.33 -16.38 17.67
N ILE A 426 11.66 -15.40 17.06
CA ILE A 426 10.84 -14.43 17.81
C ILE A 426 9.69 -15.14 18.55
N SER A 427 9.04 -16.11 17.90
CA SER A 427 7.99 -16.90 18.53
C SER A 427 8.52 -17.72 19.72
N ALA A 428 9.70 -18.29 19.59
CA ALA A 428 10.33 -19.08 20.66
C ALA A 428 10.79 -18.22 21.86
N LEU A 429 11.32 -17.01 21.59
CA LEU A 429 11.81 -16.10 22.62
C LEU A 429 10.67 -15.44 23.42
N ASN A 430 9.50 -15.23 22.80
CA ASN A 430 8.33 -14.62 23.44
C ASN A 430 7.47 -15.65 24.19
N SER A 431 8.08 -16.43 25.05
CA SER A 431 7.40 -17.50 25.82
C SER A 431 6.28 -17.03 26.76
N GLY A 432 6.20 -15.73 27.08
CA GLY A 432 5.09 -15.13 27.85
C GLY A 432 3.85 -14.81 27.02
N LYS A 433 4.00 -14.66 25.69
CA LYS A 433 2.90 -14.56 24.73
C LYS A 433 2.96 -15.81 23.85
N LYS A 434 2.06 -16.76 24.09
CA LYS A 434 2.01 -18.01 23.29
C LYS A 434 1.59 -17.71 21.85
N TYR A 435 2.53 -17.32 21.02
CA TYR A 435 2.31 -17.29 19.57
C TYR A 435 2.39 -18.73 19.04
N PRO A 436 1.35 -19.24 18.39
CA PRO A 436 1.45 -20.56 17.77
C PRO A 436 2.44 -20.50 16.60
N LEU A 437 3.47 -21.32 16.65
CA LEU A 437 4.43 -21.50 15.55
C LEU A 437 3.74 -21.82 14.21
N SER A 438 2.63 -22.56 14.29
CA SER A 438 1.80 -22.90 13.11
C SER A 438 1.15 -21.69 12.42
N GLY A 439 1.01 -20.58 13.12
CA GLY A 439 0.38 -19.38 12.55
C GLY A 439 1.34 -18.42 11.86
N MET A 440 2.66 -18.46 12.15
CA MET A 440 3.73 -17.57 11.64
C MET A 440 3.41 -16.06 11.60
N LEU A 441 2.16 -15.69 11.84
CA LEU A 441 1.67 -14.30 11.81
C LEU A 441 1.87 -13.59 13.16
N LEU A 442 2.36 -14.28 14.18
CA LEU A 442 2.58 -13.77 15.54
C LEU A 442 1.33 -13.06 16.11
N LEU A 443 0.14 -13.59 15.82
CA LEU A 443 -1.14 -13.07 16.30
C LEU A 443 -1.42 -13.58 17.71
N ASP A 444 -1.98 -12.70 18.55
CA ASP A 444 -2.50 -13.06 19.86
C ASP A 444 -3.95 -13.57 19.69
N ASP A 445 -4.16 -14.88 19.88
CA ASP A 445 -5.44 -15.57 19.72
C ASP A 445 -6.09 -15.99 21.04
N HIS A 446 -5.75 -15.29 22.13
CA HIS A 446 -6.25 -15.58 23.46
C HIS A 446 -7.81 -15.52 23.55
N LEU A 447 -8.40 -14.48 22.96
CA LEU A 447 -9.87 -14.29 22.99
C LEU A 447 -10.61 -15.38 22.19
N GLU A 448 -10.06 -15.78 21.03
CA GLU A 448 -10.63 -16.85 20.21
C GLU A 448 -10.53 -18.21 20.91
N ARG A 449 -9.44 -18.47 21.65
CA ARG A 449 -9.24 -19.72 22.41
C ARG A 449 -10.18 -19.83 23.61
N GLU A 450 -10.53 -18.71 24.21
CA GLU A 450 -11.47 -18.68 25.33
C GLU A 450 -12.95 -18.68 24.90
N ASN A 451 -13.22 -18.75 23.59
CA ASN A 451 -14.55 -18.63 23.02
C ASN A 451 -15.30 -17.34 23.45
N LYS A 452 -14.56 -16.29 23.77
CA LYS A 452 -15.11 -14.97 24.13
C LYS A 452 -15.45 -14.11 22.92
N VAL A 453 -15.24 -14.64 21.74
CA VAL A 453 -15.49 -13.95 20.46
C VAL A 453 -16.19 -14.90 19.49
N LEU A 454 -17.19 -14.38 18.80
CA LEU A 454 -17.91 -15.07 17.72
C LEU A 454 -17.83 -14.22 16.43
N ASP A 455 -17.08 -14.73 15.45
CA ASP A 455 -16.99 -14.14 14.11
C ASP A 455 -17.90 -14.91 13.14
N TYR A 456 -18.77 -14.19 12.45
CA TYR A 456 -19.66 -14.79 11.44
C TYR A 456 -20.14 -13.77 10.42
N SER A 457 -20.52 -14.24 9.24
CA SER A 457 -21.05 -13.39 8.18
C SER A 457 -22.50 -13.76 7.90
N VAL A 458 -23.31 -12.78 7.57
CA VAL A 458 -24.75 -12.90 7.34
C VAL A 458 -25.05 -12.43 5.92
N ALA A 459 -25.89 -13.16 5.19
CA ALA A 459 -26.40 -12.69 3.91
C ALA A 459 -27.30 -11.46 4.14
N ALA A 460 -27.24 -10.48 3.25
CA ALA A 460 -28.03 -9.26 3.36
C ALA A 460 -29.50 -9.52 2.94
N ASN A 461 -30.21 -10.36 3.69
CA ASN A 461 -31.63 -10.63 3.52
C ASN A 461 -32.33 -10.75 4.87
N VAL A 462 -33.65 -10.57 4.89
CA VAL A 462 -34.45 -10.52 6.12
C VAL A 462 -34.46 -11.87 6.86
N GLU A 463 -34.38 -12.99 6.13
CA GLU A 463 -34.38 -14.33 6.72
C GLU A 463 -33.14 -14.57 7.57
N SER A 464 -31.99 -14.09 7.09
CA SER A 464 -30.71 -14.21 7.80
C SER A 464 -30.61 -13.33 9.06
N VAL A 465 -31.47 -12.33 9.23
CA VAL A 465 -31.50 -11.49 10.44
C VAL A 465 -31.93 -12.30 11.66
N CYS A 466 -32.96 -13.12 11.52
CA CYS A 466 -33.44 -13.99 12.60
C CYS A 466 -32.38 -15.01 13.03
N ASP A 467 -31.73 -15.64 12.04
CA ASP A 467 -30.65 -16.61 12.30
C ASP A 467 -29.46 -15.94 13.05
N ALA A 468 -29.13 -14.70 12.68
CA ALA A 468 -28.09 -13.93 13.33
C ALA A 468 -28.44 -13.62 14.81
N SER A 469 -29.69 -13.22 15.07
CA SER A 469 -30.19 -12.96 16.42
C SER A 469 -30.17 -14.21 17.29
N GLU A 470 -30.58 -15.36 16.77
CA GLU A 470 -30.53 -16.62 17.50
C GLU A 470 -29.11 -17.03 17.88
N ARG A 471 -28.18 -16.95 16.92
CA ARG A 471 -26.77 -17.27 17.17
C ARG A 471 -26.13 -16.41 18.23
N ILE A 472 -26.41 -15.11 18.24
CA ILE A 472 -25.87 -14.24 19.28
C ILE A 472 -26.45 -14.59 20.64
N LYS A 473 -27.73 -14.94 20.71
CA LYS A 473 -28.36 -15.37 21.96
C LYS A 473 -27.71 -16.64 22.51
N GLU A 474 -27.43 -17.62 21.62
CA GLU A 474 -26.69 -18.84 21.99
C GLU A 474 -25.27 -18.55 22.48
N PHE A 475 -24.54 -17.67 21.77
CA PHE A 475 -23.20 -17.22 22.19
C PHE A 475 -23.22 -16.55 23.55
N CYS A 476 -24.16 -15.66 23.80
CA CYS A 476 -24.32 -14.97 25.06
C CYS A 476 -24.66 -15.94 26.21
N LEU A 477 -25.51 -16.94 25.96
CA LEU A 477 -25.82 -17.99 26.92
C LEU A 477 -24.59 -18.85 27.26
N ALA A 478 -23.81 -19.22 26.24
CA ALA A 478 -22.59 -20.00 26.43
C ALA A 478 -21.52 -19.26 27.26
N ASN A 479 -21.54 -17.92 27.24
CA ASN A 479 -20.65 -17.05 27.99
C ASN A 479 -21.26 -16.58 29.36
N ASN A 480 -22.36 -17.20 29.82
CA ASN A 480 -23.02 -16.91 31.12
C ASN A 480 -23.43 -15.44 31.29
N MET A 481 -23.88 -14.78 30.20
CA MET A 481 -24.33 -13.40 30.26
C MET A 481 -25.68 -13.24 30.96
N ASP A 482 -25.92 -12.05 31.51
CA ASP A 482 -27.23 -11.71 32.08
C ASP A 482 -28.33 -11.73 31.01
N LYS A 483 -29.49 -12.25 31.36
CA LYS A 483 -30.66 -12.35 30.50
C LYS A 483 -31.02 -11.00 29.83
N LYS A 484 -30.89 -9.91 30.58
CA LYS A 484 -31.16 -8.55 30.06
C LYS A 484 -30.22 -8.18 28.90
N ASN A 485 -28.93 -8.50 29.02
CA ASN A 485 -27.95 -8.24 27.97
C ASN A 485 -28.14 -9.15 26.75
N ILE A 486 -28.55 -10.40 26.96
CA ILE A 486 -28.90 -11.33 25.88
C ILE A 486 -30.03 -10.77 25.00
N TYR A 487 -31.11 -10.26 25.63
CA TYR A 487 -32.22 -9.64 24.89
C TYR A 487 -31.78 -8.36 24.17
N LYS A 488 -30.99 -7.51 24.82
CA LYS A 488 -30.46 -6.29 24.19
C LYS A 488 -29.60 -6.60 22.96
N MET A 489 -28.74 -7.63 23.08
CA MET A 489 -27.89 -8.06 21.97
C MET A 489 -28.71 -8.56 20.77
N GLY A 490 -29.72 -9.40 21.02
CA GLY A 490 -30.62 -9.89 19.98
C GLY A 490 -31.34 -8.75 19.27
N LEU A 491 -31.93 -7.84 20.05
CA LEU A 491 -32.62 -6.66 19.52
C LEU A 491 -31.69 -5.76 18.70
N ALA A 492 -30.47 -5.48 19.23
CA ALA A 492 -29.49 -4.67 18.55
C ALA A 492 -29.16 -5.19 17.15
N ILE A 493 -29.01 -6.52 17.02
CA ILE A 493 -28.73 -7.16 15.73
C ILE A 493 -29.94 -7.05 14.81
N GLU A 494 -31.13 -7.38 15.27
CA GLU A 494 -32.33 -7.34 14.46
C GLU A 494 -32.59 -5.93 13.89
N GLU A 495 -32.52 -4.91 14.70
CA GLU A 495 -32.74 -3.53 14.30
C GLU A 495 -31.65 -3.01 13.34
N LEU A 496 -30.38 -3.18 13.71
CA LEU A 496 -29.28 -2.70 12.88
C LEU A 496 -29.22 -3.39 11.51
N LEU A 497 -29.32 -4.72 11.49
CA LEU A 497 -29.29 -5.44 10.24
C LEU A 497 -30.47 -5.08 9.35
N THR A 498 -31.67 -4.93 9.94
CA THR A 498 -32.87 -4.54 9.19
C THR A 498 -32.71 -3.17 8.53
N VAL A 499 -32.21 -2.19 9.27
CA VAL A 499 -31.95 -0.84 8.73
C VAL A 499 -30.85 -0.86 7.68
N MET A 500 -29.75 -1.55 7.94
CA MET A 500 -28.65 -1.65 6.99
C MET A 500 -29.06 -2.35 5.68
N ILE A 501 -29.85 -3.42 5.75
CA ILE A 501 -30.34 -4.14 4.57
C ILE A 501 -31.31 -3.30 3.77
N ARG A 502 -32.24 -2.58 4.42
CA ARG A 502 -33.27 -1.78 3.74
C ARG A 502 -32.74 -0.51 3.11
N LYS A 503 -31.72 0.13 3.73
CA LYS A 503 -31.15 1.40 3.25
C LYS A 503 -29.92 1.20 2.36
N SER A 504 -29.29 0.02 2.38
CA SER A 504 -28.17 -0.22 1.48
C SER A 504 -28.67 -0.41 0.04
N ASN A 505 -27.94 0.18 -0.91
CA ASN A 505 -28.15 -0.06 -2.33
C ASN A 505 -27.99 -1.56 -2.64
N SER A 506 -28.61 -2.00 -3.74
CA SER A 506 -28.69 -3.40 -4.23
C SER A 506 -27.38 -4.21 -4.28
N ASP A 507 -26.25 -3.59 -3.99
CA ASP A 507 -24.93 -4.20 -4.02
C ASP A 507 -24.50 -4.87 -2.70
N LEU A 508 -25.24 -4.70 -1.60
CA LEU A 508 -24.94 -5.33 -0.33
C LEU A 508 -25.32 -6.81 -0.38
N LYS A 509 -24.32 -7.70 -0.41
CA LYS A 509 -24.53 -9.15 -0.45
C LYS A 509 -24.33 -9.83 0.91
N THR A 510 -23.37 -9.35 1.67
CA THR A 510 -22.97 -9.92 2.96
C THR A 510 -22.62 -8.83 3.96
N ILE A 511 -22.96 -9.09 5.22
CA ILE A 511 -22.62 -8.24 6.38
C ILE A 511 -21.73 -9.08 7.29
N ASP A 512 -20.59 -8.54 7.66
CA ASP A 512 -19.63 -9.18 8.56
C ASP A 512 -19.88 -8.76 10.00
N MET A 513 -19.92 -9.72 10.92
CA MET A 513 -20.30 -9.50 12.31
C MET A 513 -19.29 -10.13 13.25
N ARG A 514 -18.95 -9.39 14.30
CA ARG A 514 -18.17 -9.86 15.42
C ARG A 514 -18.88 -9.55 16.73
N SER A 515 -19.16 -10.57 17.50
CA SER A 515 -19.70 -10.44 18.85
C SER A 515 -18.62 -10.79 19.87
N PHE A 516 -18.54 -10.04 20.96
CA PHE A 516 -17.54 -10.26 22.00
C PHE A 516 -18.15 -10.17 23.38
N ALA A 517 -17.70 -11.09 24.25
CA ALA A 517 -18.05 -11.19 25.65
C ALA A 517 -16.79 -11.00 26.49
N LEU A 518 -16.49 -9.78 26.88
CA LEU A 518 -15.41 -9.44 27.80
C LEU A 518 -15.99 -9.25 29.21
N ASP A 519 -15.18 -9.47 30.23
CA ASP A 519 -15.64 -9.52 31.63
C ASP A 519 -16.43 -8.27 32.06
N ASP A 520 -16.07 -7.09 31.54
CA ASP A 520 -16.73 -5.81 31.82
C ASP A 520 -17.54 -5.24 30.64
N ASN A 521 -17.42 -5.77 29.43
CA ASN A 521 -18.01 -5.19 28.21
C ASN A 521 -18.49 -6.27 27.25
N THR A 522 -19.76 -6.24 26.98
CA THR A 522 -20.37 -7.03 25.91
C THR A 522 -20.65 -6.14 24.72
N GLY A 523 -20.31 -6.59 23.53
CA GLY A 523 -20.52 -5.75 22.37
C GLY A 523 -20.65 -6.49 21.05
N ILE A 524 -21.08 -5.74 20.05
CA ILE A 524 -21.23 -6.19 18.68
C ILE A 524 -20.51 -5.20 17.77
N ARG A 525 -19.78 -5.72 16.80
CA ARG A 525 -19.28 -4.96 15.67
C ARG A 525 -19.92 -5.49 14.39
N ILE A 526 -20.47 -4.60 13.60
CA ILE A 526 -21.08 -4.90 12.30
C ILE A 526 -20.29 -4.16 11.23
N ARG A 527 -19.92 -4.85 10.14
CA ARG A 527 -19.28 -4.26 8.96
C ARG A 527 -20.05 -4.59 7.69
N CYS A 528 -20.26 -3.59 6.87
CA CYS A 528 -20.84 -3.76 5.54
C CYS A 528 -20.19 -2.82 4.52
N ALA A 529 -20.10 -3.29 3.27
CA ALA A 529 -19.67 -2.45 2.16
C ALA A 529 -20.82 -1.55 1.70
N GLY A 530 -20.52 -0.36 1.20
CA GLY A 530 -21.52 0.55 0.64
C GLY A 530 -21.10 2.00 0.74
N GLU A 531 -22.04 2.89 0.49
CA GLU A 531 -21.87 4.31 0.71
C GLU A 531 -21.81 4.60 2.22
N ASN A 532 -21.24 5.74 2.60
CA ASN A 532 -21.18 6.15 4.00
C ASN A 532 -22.59 6.37 4.53
N PHE A 533 -23.03 5.51 5.44
CA PHE A 533 -24.35 5.55 6.03
C PHE A 533 -24.29 5.25 7.53
N ASN A 534 -24.65 6.23 8.35
CA ASN A 534 -24.77 6.08 9.79
C ASN A 534 -26.25 5.98 10.18
N PRO A 535 -26.77 4.83 10.61
CA PRO A 535 -28.19 4.69 10.96
C PRO A 535 -28.61 5.58 12.14
N PHE A 536 -27.69 6.02 12.99
CA PHE A 536 -27.98 6.84 14.16
C PHE A 536 -28.17 8.32 13.83
N ASP A 537 -27.72 8.79 12.67
CA ASP A 537 -27.90 10.18 12.23
C ASP A 537 -29.29 10.44 11.61
N HIS A 538 -30.05 9.38 11.32
CA HIS A 538 -31.34 9.46 10.62
C HIS A 538 -32.56 9.18 11.52
N VAL A 539 -32.34 9.06 12.83
CA VAL A 539 -33.40 8.72 13.80
C VAL A 539 -34.54 9.74 13.82
N ASP A 540 -34.22 11.01 13.54
CA ASP A 540 -35.22 12.09 13.52
C ASP A 540 -35.98 12.21 12.18
N GLU A 541 -35.56 11.49 11.12
CA GLU A 541 -36.19 11.59 9.79
C GLU A 541 -37.44 10.73 9.64
N ASP A 542 -37.49 9.56 10.32
CA ASP A 542 -38.61 8.62 10.29
C ASP A 542 -38.66 7.87 11.63
N GLU A 543 -39.37 8.47 12.60
CA GLU A 543 -39.42 7.95 13.98
C GLU A 543 -39.90 6.50 14.07
N ASP A 544 -40.90 6.12 13.24
CA ASP A 544 -41.45 4.76 13.26
C ASP A 544 -40.45 3.74 12.73
N PHE A 545 -39.72 4.08 11.66
CA PHE A 545 -38.71 3.19 11.05
C PHE A 545 -37.45 3.05 11.90
N TYR A 546 -37.02 4.11 12.56
CA TYR A 546 -35.80 4.12 13.37
C TYR A 546 -36.06 3.97 14.89
N MET A 547 -37.29 3.58 15.30
CA MET A 547 -37.64 3.46 16.71
C MET A 547 -36.69 2.50 17.46
N GLY A 548 -36.36 1.35 16.87
CA GLY A 548 -35.42 0.38 17.44
C GLY A 548 -34.01 0.93 17.55
N ILE A 549 -33.53 1.68 16.55
CA ILE A 549 -32.22 2.35 16.58
C ILE A 549 -32.16 3.43 17.67
N SER A 550 -33.22 4.26 17.80
CA SER A 550 -33.34 5.24 18.87
C SER A 550 -33.30 4.60 20.27
N MET A 551 -33.97 3.46 20.42
CA MET A 551 -33.99 2.70 21.65
C MET A 551 -32.61 2.11 21.98
N LEU A 552 -31.89 1.60 20.97
CA LEU A 552 -30.51 1.15 21.11
C LEU A 552 -29.58 2.28 21.52
N GLN A 553 -29.67 3.43 20.90
CA GLN A 553 -28.85 4.59 21.22
C GLN A 553 -29.01 5.06 22.67
N LYS A 554 -30.24 4.93 23.22
CA LYS A 554 -30.54 5.28 24.63
C LYS A 554 -30.13 4.21 25.66
N THR A 555 -30.04 2.95 25.24
CA THR A 555 -29.80 1.81 26.14
C THR A 555 -28.40 1.24 26.07
N ALA A 556 -27.65 1.53 25.00
CA ALA A 556 -26.26 1.13 24.85
C ALA A 556 -25.34 2.01 25.71
N ALA A 557 -24.30 1.43 26.27
CA ALA A 557 -23.25 2.15 26.98
C ALA A 557 -22.39 2.98 26.02
N TYR A 558 -22.22 2.50 24.79
CA TYR A 558 -21.46 3.18 23.75
C TYR A 558 -21.92 2.74 22.36
N VAL A 559 -22.06 3.71 21.46
CA VAL A 559 -22.38 3.48 20.06
C VAL A 559 -21.42 4.31 19.22
N HIS A 560 -20.80 3.69 18.23
CA HIS A 560 -19.89 4.36 17.32
C HIS A 560 -20.07 3.88 15.89
N HIS A 561 -20.05 4.81 14.95
CA HIS A 561 -20.01 4.56 13.51
C HIS A 561 -18.72 5.12 12.92
N SER A 562 -18.09 4.34 12.07
CA SER A 562 -16.94 4.77 11.27
C SER A 562 -17.04 4.29 9.83
N TYR A 563 -16.55 5.09 8.90
CA TYR A 563 -16.48 4.73 7.49
C TYR A 563 -15.04 4.71 7.03
N THR A 564 -14.53 3.51 6.74
CA THR A 564 -13.12 3.32 6.39
C THR A 564 -13.00 2.24 5.31
N LEU A 565 -12.17 2.46 4.31
CA LEU A 565 -11.93 1.52 3.20
C LEU A 565 -13.18 1.18 2.36
N GLY A 566 -14.17 2.06 2.31
CA GLY A 566 -15.45 1.81 1.66
C GLY A 566 -16.36 0.86 2.44
N MET A 567 -16.14 0.75 3.76
CA MET A 567 -16.92 -0.07 4.68
C MET A 567 -17.50 0.79 5.81
N ASN A 568 -18.78 0.61 6.07
CA ASN A 568 -19.41 1.09 7.30
C ASN A 568 -19.08 0.11 8.43
N THR A 569 -18.56 0.60 9.53
CA THR A 569 -18.32 -0.17 10.76
C THR A 569 -19.16 0.45 11.87
N ILE A 570 -20.02 -0.35 12.48
CA ILE A 570 -20.83 0.04 13.62
C ILE A 570 -20.40 -0.81 14.81
N ILE A 571 -20.12 -0.17 15.94
CA ILE A 571 -19.78 -0.82 17.20
C ILE A 571 -20.78 -0.38 18.24
N ILE A 572 -21.29 -1.36 18.99
CA ILE A 572 -22.18 -1.13 20.12
C ILE A 572 -21.64 -1.91 21.31
N PHE A 573 -21.49 -1.23 22.45
CA PHE A 573 -21.31 -1.84 23.77
C PHE A 573 -22.59 -1.73 24.56
N LEU A 574 -23.01 -2.80 25.21
CA LEU A 574 -24.25 -2.90 25.95
C LEU A 574 -24.03 -2.97 27.45
#